data_269987d1209c129c53ad594194c8df79
#
_entry.id   269987d1209c129c53ad594194c8df79
#
_cell.length_a   1.000
_cell.length_b   1.000
_cell.length_c   1.000
_cell.angle_alpha   90.00
_cell.angle_beta   90.00
_cell.angle_gamma   90.00
#
_symmetry.space_group_name_H-M   'P 1'
#
loop_
_entity.id
_entity.type
_entity.pdbx_description
1 polymer ?
#
loop_
_entity_poly.entity_id
_entity_poly.type
_entity_poly.pdbx_seq_one_letter_code
_entity_poly.pdbx_strand_id
1 'polypeptide(L)'
;LVRPILIKFLYLVAYIFPDNYIFGLQSGIFYFMKKKIALIAGGYSDEYIISLRSVQTIEKNLDGEIYDLYKIIINREDWYHETADGSQIQVDKNDFSLSLNGSKIHLDAAFIAIHGTPGEDGKLQGYLEMIGIPFTTCNSIVSALTFNKNFCNKVVQGYGDVNISKSVVLYKHTPFSLGSVLEHIKLHVFVKPNESGSSLGISKVTAAEQLLPAIDKAFKEDNQVLIEEFIEGRELTIGVYKIKGEIHCLPPTEIISKNEFFDYEAKYTTGVTDEVTPAHISEDILEQLNRKAKLVFQNLDCRGMVRIDFILEKSSNLLYFLEVNTMPGQSENSLIPQQVKAAGMDLKTFYGSMLAEIL
;
A
#
# COMPACT_ATOMS: atom_id res chain seq x y z
N LEU A 1 16.70 27.11 40.23
CA LEU A 1 17.80 26.42 39.46
C LEU A 1 17.29 25.58 38.29
N VAL A 2 16.04 25.10 38.28
CA VAL A 2 15.48 24.26 37.17
C VAL A 2 15.05 25.10 35.97
N ARG A 3 14.54 26.34 36.16
CA ARG A 3 14.08 27.21 35.08
C ARG A 3 15.12 27.53 33.98
N PRO A 4 16.39 27.90 34.30
CA PRO A 4 17.36 28.25 33.27
C PRO A 4 17.84 27.07 32.42
N ILE A 5 17.84 25.86 32.98
CA ILE A 5 18.25 24.63 32.24
C ILE A 5 17.14 24.22 31.27
N LEU A 6 15.87 24.28 31.70
CA LEU A 6 14.73 24.00 30.84
C LEU A 6 14.64 24.98 29.67
N ILE A 7 14.87 26.27 29.91
CA ILE A 7 14.88 27.30 28.89
C ILE A 7 16.01 27.05 27.87
N LYS A 8 17.22 26.71 28.32
CA LYS A 8 18.32 26.38 27.39
C LYS A 8 18.06 25.11 26.56
N PHE A 9 17.43 24.10 27.20
CA PHE A 9 17.04 22.89 26.48
C PHE A 9 15.96 23.18 25.41
N LEU A 10 14.96 23.99 25.75
CA LEU A 10 13.93 24.43 24.80
C LEU A 10 14.48 25.30 23.66
N TYR A 11 15.46 26.18 23.94
CA TYR A 11 16.17 26.92 22.89
C TYR A 11 16.98 26.01 21.98
N LEU A 12 17.61 24.96 22.53
CA LEU A 12 18.34 23.97 21.75
C LEU A 12 17.38 23.16 20.84
N VAL A 13 16.23 22.77 21.35
CA VAL A 13 15.20 22.05 20.59
C VAL A 13 14.60 22.94 19.49
N ALA A 14 14.29 24.20 19.79
CA ALA A 14 13.82 25.18 18.79
C ALA A 14 14.90 25.53 17.73
N TYR A 15 16.17 25.47 18.10
CA TYR A 15 17.30 25.66 17.15
C TYR A 15 17.49 24.45 16.25
N ILE A 16 17.25 23.25 16.76
CA ILE A 16 17.34 21.99 16.00
C ILE A 16 16.13 21.79 15.07
N PHE A 17 14.95 22.32 15.49
CA PHE A 17 13.68 22.19 14.76
C PHE A 17 13.02 23.58 14.55
N PRO A 18 13.62 24.47 13.75
CA PRO A 18 13.17 25.88 13.65
C PRO A 18 11.75 26.06 13.12
N ASP A 19 11.28 25.13 12.27
CA ASP A 19 9.98 25.22 11.61
C ASP A 19 8.79 24.77 12.50
N ASN A 20 9.07 24.26 13.70
CA ASN A 20 8.05 23.70 14.58
C ASN A 20 7.69 24.60 15.78
N TYR A 21 8.31 25.79 15.92
CA TYR A 21 8.10 26.67 17.06
C TYR A 21 7.88 28.13 16.68
N ILE A 22 6.81 28.75 17.19
CA ILE A 22 6.65 30.21 17.15
C ILE A 22 7.05 30.79 18.51
N PHE A 23 7.96 31.74 18.51
CA PHE A 23 8.44 32.44 19.68
C PHE A 23 7.42 33.54 20.08
N GLY A 24 6.70 33.34 21.19
CA GLY A 24 5.89 34.41 21.80
C GLY A 24 6.73 35.24 22.75
N LEU A 25 7.14 36.44 22.38
CA LEU A 25 8.01 37.33 23.17
C LEU A 25 7.40 37.81 24.50
N GLN A 26 6.10 37.65 24.74
CA GLN A 26 5.42 38.22 25.91
C GLN A 26 5.13 37.26 27.08
N SER A 27 5.14 35.94 26.88
CA SER A 27 4.69 34.98 27.90
C SER A 27 5.66 33.87 28.25
N GLY A 28 6.74 33.69 27.48
CA GLY A 28 7.68 32.57 27.67
C GLY A 28 7.04 31.18 27.45
N ILE A 29 5.90 31.11 26.77
CA ILE A 29 5.18 29.89 26.43
C ILE A 29 5.55 29.49 25.00
N PHE A 30 6.10 28.29 24.84
CA PHE A 30 6.31 27.71 23.54
C PHE A 30 5.00 27.04 23.10
N TYR A 31 4.44 27.51 21.99
CA TYR A 31 3.36 26.80 21.33
C TYR A 31 3.97 25.85 20.31
N PHE A 32 3.77 24.58 20.51
CA PHE A 32 4.03 23.58 19.46
C PHE A 32 2.89 23.69 18.42
N MET A 33 3.24 24.07 17.19
CA MET A 33 2.26 24.07 16.11
C MET A 33 2.10 22.66 15.60
N LYS A 34 0.91 22.09 15.75
CA LYS A 34 0.57 20.78 15.21
C LYS A 34 0.69 20.80 13.69
N LYS A 35 1.23 19.72 13.14
CA LYS A 35 1.23 19.53 11.68
C LYS A 35 -0.17 19.12 11.21
N LYS A 36 -0.62 19.71 10.11
CA LYS A 36 -1.93 19.49 9.51
C LYS A 36 -1.85 18.38 8.51
N ILE A 37 -2.43 17.23 8.82
CA ILE A 37 -2.31 16.02 8.03
C ILE A 37 -3.64 15.71 7.34
N ALA A 38 -3.59 15.58 6.01
CA ALA A 38 -4.69 15.02 5.24
C ALA A 38 -4.73 13.50 5.43
N LEU A 39 -5.80 12.97 6.00
CA LEU A 39 -6.09 11.54 6.00
C LEU A 39 -6.97 11.23 4.79
N ILE A 40 -6.36 10.73 3.71
CA ILE A 40 -7.04 10.57 2.42
C ILE A 40 -7.63 9.18 2.30
N ALA A 41 -8.95 9.10 2.12
CA ALA A 41 -9.72 7.85 1.98
C ALA A 41 -10.74 7.93 0.84
N GLY A 42 -11.41 6.81 0.57
CA GLY A 42 -12.40 6.68 -0.49
C GLY A 42 -11.85 5.93 -1.69
N GLY A 43 -11.79 6.57 -2.85
CA GLY A 43 -11.31 5.98 -4.10
C GLY A 43 -12.43 5.71 -5.09
N TYR A 44 -12.08 5.13 -6.23
CA TYR A 44 -12.97 4.90 -7.39
C TYR A 44 -13.26 3.42 -7.63
N SER A 45 -12.71 2.54 -6.77
CA SER A 45 -12.85 1.09 -6.85
C SER A 45 -13.89 0.57 -5.85
N ASP A 46 -14.22 -0.72 -5.96
CA ASP A 46 -15.11 -1.42 -5.00
C ASP A 46 -14.50 -1.53 -3.60
N GLU A 47 -13.21 -1.16 -3.44
CA GLU A 47 -12.50 -1.13 -2.16
C GLU A 47 -12.75 0.15 -1.34
N TYR A 48 -13.66 1.04 -1.80
CA TYR A 48 -14.02 2.29 -1.12
C TYR A 48 -14.29 2.11 0.37
N ILE A 49 -15.11 1.11 0.74
CA ILE A 49 -15.45 0.84 2.14
C ILE A 49 -14.24 0.35 2.95
N ILE A 50 -13.33 -0.40 2.33
CA ILE A 50 -12.09 -0.86 2.97
C ILE A 50 -11.18 0.34 3.25
N SER A 51 -11.10 1.27 2.31
CA SER A 51 -10.38 2.53 2.49
C SER A 51 -10.90 3.35 3.67
N LEU A 52 -12.21 3.48 3.83
CA LEU A 52 -12.82 4.16 4.98
C LEU A 52 -12.47 3.48 6.33
N ARG A 53 -12.45 2.16 6.37
CA ARG A 53 -12.04 1.41 7.56
C ARG A 53 -10.55 1.56 7.85
N SER A 54 -9.72 1.59 6.82
CA SER A 54 -8.28 1.82 6.94
C SER A 54 -8.00 3.19 7.55
N VAL A 55 -8.63 4.26 7.05
CA VAL A 55 -8.41 5.61 7.57
C VAL A 55 -8.91 5.75 9.01
N GLN A 56 -10.00 5.11 9.39
CA GLN A 56 -10.48 5.10 10.79
C GLN A 56 -9.44 4.51 11.76
N THR A 57 -8.79 3.41 11.37
CA THR A 57 -7.73 2.80 12.18
C THR A 57 -6.51 3.71 12.27
N ILE A 58 -6.11 4.36 11.18
CA ILE A 58 -4.99 5.31 11.16
C ILE A 58 -5.31 6.51 12.05
N GLU A 59 -6.48 7.14 11.88
CA GLU A 59 -6.94 8.29 12.66
C GLU A 59 -6.92 8.02 14.17
N LYS A 60 -7.46 6.87 14.58
CA LYS A 60 -7.50 6.44 15.99
C LYS A 60 -6.11 6.25 16.60
N ASN A 61 -5.11 5.92 15.78
CA ASN A 61 -3.75 5.60 16.23
C ASN A 61 -2.74 6.74 15.96
N LEU A 62 -3.11 7.86 15.36
CA LEU A 62 -2.24 9.02 15.26
C LEU A 62 -2.37 9.91 16.51
N ASP A 63 -1.26 10.59 16.86
CA ASP A 63 -1.20 11.42 18.05
C ASP A 63 -1.84 12.79 17.83
N GLY A 64 -3.05 12.99 18.34
CA GLY A 64 -3.75 14.27 18.27
C GLY A 64 -3.08 15.42 19.02
N GLU A 65 -2.06 15.17 19.88
CA GLU A 65 -1.24 16.23 20.49
C GLU A 65 -0.18 16.77 19.52
N ILE A 66 0.20 15.97 18.50
CA ILE A 66 1.22 16.31 17.51
C ILE A 66 0.61 16.75 16.19
N TYR A 67 -0.53 16.15 15.80
CA TYR A 67 -1.15 16.31 14.50
C TYR A 67 -2.57 16.88 14.61
N ASP A 68 -2.91 17.82 13.73
CA ASP A 68 -4.29 18.17 13.41
C ASP A 68 -4.72 17.36 12.18
N LEU A 69 -5.68 16.47 12.35
CA LEU A 69 -6.08 15.50 11.32
C LEU A 69 -7.30 15.99 10.54
N TYR A 70 -7.19 15.97 9.22
CA TYR A 70 -8.26 16.35 8.29
C TYR A 70 -8.62 15.14 7.42
N LYS A 71 -9.75 14.50 7.69
CA LYS A 71 -10.23 13.38 6.87
C LYS A 71 -10.73 13.90 5.53
N ILE A 72 -10.03 13.54 4.46
CA ILE A 72 -10.37 13.92 3.08
C ILE A 72 -10.93 12.70 2.36
N ILE A 73 -12.17 12.81 1.90
CA ILE A 73 -12.81 11.78 1.10
C ILE A 73 -12.66 12.16 -0.37
N ILE A 74 -12.13 11.23 -1.15
CA ILE A 74 -11.99 11.33 -2.60
C ILE A 74 -12.91 10.32 -3.26
N ASN A 75 -13.84 10.80 -4.08
CA ASN A 75 -14.64 9.97 -4.97
C ASN A 75 -14.64 10.56 -6.39
N ARG A 76 -15.35 9.95 -7.34
CA ARG A 76 -15.36 10.40 -8.74
C ARG A 76 -15.95 11.80 -8.94
N GLU A 77 -16.86 12.21 -8.07
CA GLU A 77 -17.62 13.45 -8.18
C GLU A 77 -16.91 14.57 -7.41
N ASP A 78 -16.59 14.29 -6.13
CA ASP A 78 -16.13 15.29 -5.18
C ASP A 78 -14.90 14.89 -4.39
N TRP A 79 -14.15 15.90 -3.97
CA TRP A 79 -13.07 15.79 -2.98
C TRP A 79 -13.42 16.72 -1.82
N TYR A 80 -13.67 16.17 -0.65
CA TYR A 80 -14.13 16.97 0.48
C TYR A 80 -13.56 16.50 1.82
N HIS A 81 -13.44 17.46 2.74
CA HIS A 81 -13.22 17.19 4.15
C HIS A 81 -14.57 16.96 4.83
N GLU A 82 -14.71 15.86 5.54
CA GLU A 82 -15.86 15.57 6.39
C GLU A 82 -15.58 16.04 7.82
N THR A 83 -16.34 17.05 8.27
CA THR A 83 -16.23 17.58 9.64
C THR A 83 -16.92 16.68 10.65
N ALA A 84 -16.66 16.90 11.95
CA ALA A 84 -17.23 16.08 13.03
C ALA A 84 -18.78 16.12 13.11
N ASP A 85 -19.40 17.21 12.62
CA ASP A 85 -20.87 17.36 12.54
C ASP A 85 -21.46 16.79 11.23
N GLY A 86 -20.63 16.18 10.39
CA GLY A 86 -21.04 15.59 9.10
C GLY A 86 -21.12 16.58 7.93
N SER A 87 -20.75 17.84 8.13
CA SER A 87 -20.69 18.83 7.04
C SER A 87 -19.54 18.48 6.09
N GLN A 88 -19.72 18.81 4.80
CA GLN A 88 -18.72 18.59 3.77
C GLN A 88 -18.12 19.92 3.30
N ILE A 89 -16.80 20.03 3.38
CA ILE A 89 -16.04 21.19 2.95
C ILE A 89 -15.20 20.79 1.74
N GLN A 90 -15.49 21.39 0.59
CA GLN A 90 -14.80 21.07 -0.66
C GLN A 90 -13.31 21.39 -0.58
N VAL A 91 -12.48 20.49 -1.11
CA VAL A 91 -11.05 20.68 -1.30
C VAL A 91 -10.84 21.59 -2.52
N ASP A 92 -10.05 22.63 -2.36
CA ASP A 92 -9.54 23.39 -3.51
C ASP A 92 -8.49 22.54 -4.24
N LYS A 93 -8.88 21.99 -5.40
CA LYS A 93 -8.00 21.10 -6.20
C LYS A 93 -6.82 21.83 -6.85
N ASN A 94 -6.71 23.17 -6.74
CA ASN A 94 -5.54 23.90 -7.25
C ASN A 94 -4.33 23.77 -6.32
N ASP A 95 -4.55 23.66 -5.00
CA ASP A 95 -3.49 23.62 -3.99
C ASP A 95 -3.78 22.68 -2.82
N PHE A 96 -4.83 21.84 -2.94
CA PHE A 96 -5.27 20.88 -1.93
C PHE A 96 -5.59 21.49 -0.56
N SER A 97 -6.04 22.75 -0.54
CA SER A 97 -6.41 23.46 0.69
C SER A 97 -7.89 23.35 1.01
N LEU A 98 -8.25 23.74 2.25
CA LEU A 98 -9.63 23.82 2.74
C LEU A 98 -9.98 25.26 3.13
N SER A 99 -11.24 25.66 2.97
CA SER A 99 -11.76 26.93 3.48
C SER A 99 -12.63 26.67 4.72
N LEU A 100 -12.06 26.86 5.92
CA LEU A 100 -12.72 26.64 7.20
C LEU A 100 -12.92 27.97 7.94
N ASN A 101 -14.14 28.30 8.30
CA ASN A 101 -14.48 29.52 9.07
C ASN A 101 -13.87 30.81 8.46
N GLY A 102 -13.85 30.91 7.14
CA GLY A 102 -13.30 32.05 6.41
C GLY A 102 -11.76 32.07 6.34
N SER A 103 -11.08 31.06 6.85
CA SER A 103 -9.64 30.91 6.78
C SER A 103 -9.24 29.80 5.83
N LYS A 104 -8.19 30.02 5.05
CA LYS A 104 -7.60 29.01 4.16
C LYS A 104 -6.64 28.14 4.98
N ILE A 105 -6.86 26.83 4.98
CA ILE A 105 -6.05 25.82 5.67
C ILE A 105 -5.21 25.09 4.63
N HIS A 106 -3.91 25.24 4.70
CA HIS A 106 -2.95 24.45 3.94
C HIS A 106 -2.56 23.20 4.73
N LEU A 107 -2.46 22.07 4.06
CA LEU A 107 -2.11 20.78 4.66
C LEU A 107 -0.61 20.53 4.49
N ASP A 108 0.06 20.11 5.57
CA ASP A 108 1.53 19.93 5.59
C ASP A 108 1.96 18.62 4.95
N ALA A 109 1.14 17.57 5.03
CA ALA A 109 1.40 16.26 4.46
C ALA A 109 0.11 15.44 4.29
N ALA A 110 0.19 14.35 3.54
CA ALA A 110 -0.93 13.44 3.31
C ALA A 110 -0.59 12.00 3.75
N PHE A 111 -1.47 11.40 4.54
CA PHE A 111 -1.51 9.96 4.78
C PHE A 111 -2.56 9.36 3.84
N ILE A 112 -2.10 8.65 2.81
CA ILE A 112 -3.00 8.05 1.82
C ILE A 112 -3.44 6.68 2.31
N ALA A 113 -4.77 6.42 2.27
CA ALA A 113 -5.38 5.14 2.62
C ALA A 113 -6.38 4.66 1.55
N ILE A 114 -6.24 5.14 0.30
CA ILE A 114 -7.08 4.70 -0.82
C ILE A 114 -6.52 3.44 -1.44
N HIS A 115 -7.33 2.38 -1.48
CA HIS A 115 -7.04 1.14 -2.20
C HIS A 115 -7.51 1.24 -3.65
N GLY A 116 -6.71 0.70 -4.58
CA GLY A 116 -6.96 0.83 -6.01
C GLY A 116 -6.82 2.28 -6.51
N THR A 117 -7.53 2.60 -7.61
CA THR A 117 -7.46 3.94 -8.22
C THR A 117 -8.23 4.98 -7.39
N PRO A 118 -7.71 6.22 -7.22
CA PRO A 118 -6.46 6.78 -7.72
C PRO A 118 -5.27 6.64 -6.74
N GLY A 119 -5.39 5.84 -5.67
CA GLY A 119 -4.44 5.78 -4.55
C GLY A 119 -3.27 4.81 -4.76
N GLU A 120 -3.40 3.82 -5.65
CA GLU A 120 -2.35 2.82 -5.93
C GLU A 120 -1.77 2.90 -7.35
N ASP A 121 -2.44 3.57 -8.28
CA ASP A 121 -2.05 3.64 -9.68
C ASP A 121 -1.21 4.87 -10.05
N GLY A 122 -0.72 5.60 -9.04
CA GLY A 122 0.17 6.75 -9.19
C GLY A 122 -0.53 8.08 -9.53
N LYS A 123 -1.85 8.09 -9.79
CA LYS A 123 -2.57 9.31 -10.20
C LYS A 123 -2.67 10.33 -9.08
N LEU A 124 -3.06 9.92 -7.88
CA LEU A 124 -3.13 10.80 -6.71
C LEU A 124 -1.74 11.27 -6.30
N GLN A 125 -0.77 10.35 -6.32
CA GLN A 125 0.62 10.67 -6.03
C GLN A 125 1.16 11.73 -6.98
N GLY A 126 0.94 11.57 -8.30
CA GLY A 126 1.38 12.54 -9.30
C GLY A 126 0.73 13.92 -9.12
N TYR A 127 -0.53 13.97 -8.71
CA TYR A 127 -1.18 15.22 -8.36
C TYR A 127 -0.53 15.89 -7.14
N LEU A 128 -0.30 15.14 -6.05
CA LEU A 128 0.32 15.66 -4.82
C LEU A 128 1.79 16.07 -5.06
N GLU A 129 2.52 15.34 -5.89
CA GLU A 129 3.88 15.72 -6.33
C GLU A 129 3.89 17.06 -7.06
N MET A 130 2.95 17.30 -7.98
CA MET A 130 2.87 18.55 -8.74
C MET A 130 2.62 19.78 -7.86
N ILE A 131 1.87 19.62 -6.76
CA ILE A 131 1.55 20.71 -5.83
C ILE A 131 2.49 20.75 -4.61
N GLY A 132 3.46 19.81 -4.52
CA GLY A 132 4.48 19.80 -3.48
C GLY A 132 4.02 19.35 -2.09
N ILE A 133 2.94 18.56 -1.99
CA ILE A 133 2.50 17.96 -0.72
C ILE A 133 3.15 16.59 -0.53
N PRO A 134 3.99 16.38 0.52
CA PRO A 134 4.57 15.09 0.85
C PRO A 134 3.50 14.08 1.29
N PHE A 135 3.73 12.80 1.03
CA PHE A 135 2.77 11.73 1.34
C PHE A 135 3.44 10.41 1.71
N THR A 136 2.70 9.53 2.40
CA THR A 136 3.23 8.32 3.07
C THR A 136 3.39 7.09 2.18
N THR A 137 3.01 7.13 0.90
CA THR A 137 3.12 5.99 -0.03
C THR A 137 4.30 6.12 -0.99
N CYS A 138 4.51 5.12 -1.83
CA CYS A 138 5.42 5.21 -2.96
C CYS A 138 5.05 6.38 -3.87
N ASN A 139 6.04 6.90 -4.63
CA ASN A 139 5.84 7.97 -5.60
C ASN A 139 4.97 7.52 -6.79
N SER A 140 4.61 8.45 -7.66
CA SER A 140 3.71 8.19 -8.80
C SER A 140 4.25 7.11 -9.75
N ILE A 141 5.56 7.12 -10.02
CA ILE A 141 6.19 6.15 -10.94
C ILE A 141 6.14 4.74 -10.35
N VAL A 142 6.53 4.58 -9.09
CA VAL A 142 6.56 3.27 -8.42
C VAL A 142 5.16 2.73 -8.25
N SER A 143 4.20 3.57 -7.84
CA SER A 143 2.80 3.17 -7.70
C SER A 143 2.20 2.71 -9.02
N ALA A 144 2.39 3.44 -10.11
CA ALA A 144 1.91 3.04 -11.44
C ALA A 144 2.58 1.76 -11.95
N LEU A 145 3.91 1.64 -11.73
CA LEU A 145 4.67 0.46 -12.14
C LEU A 145 4.19 -0.80 -11.41
N THR A 146 4.03 -0.74 -10.08
CA THR A 146 3.65 -1.89 -9.26
C THR A 146 2.19 -2.28 -9.46
N PHE A 147 1.32 -1.33 -9.77
CA PHE A 147 -0.08 -1.58 -10.07
C PHE A 147 -0.26 -2.39 -11.36
N ASN A 148 0.63 -2.19 -12.35
CA ASN A 148 0.70 -3.00 -13.56
C ASN A 148 1.57 -4.24 -13.32
N LYS A 149 0.93 -5.39 -13.10
CA LYS A 149 1.61 -6.66 -12.73
C LYS A 149 2.67 -7.09 -13.75
N ASN A 150 2.39 -6.96 -15.05
CA ASN A 150 3.34 -7.34 -16.11
C ASN A 150 4.59 -6.43 -16.08
N PHE A 151 4.42 -5.12 -15.93
CA PHE A 151 5.56 -4.19 -15.86
C PHE A 151 6.36 -4.43 -14.59
N CYS A 152 5.71 -4.60 -13.45
CA CYS A 152 6.35 -4.92 -12.18
C CYS A 152 7.18 -6.20 -12.30
N ASN A 153 6.59 -7.29 -12.81
CA ASN A 153 7.27 -8.57 -13.01
C ASN A 153 8.51 -8.45 -13.92
N LYS A 154 8.41 -7.69 -15.03
CA LYS A 154 9.54 -7.48 -15.94
C LYS A 154 10.69 -6.71 -15.30
N VAL A 155 10.38 -5.70 -14.49
CA VAL A 155 11.40 -4.92 -13.77
C VAL A 155 12.03 -5.77 -12.67
N VAL A 156 11.23 -6.45 -11.85
CA VAL A 156 11.73 -7.31 -10.75
C VAL A 156 12.55 -8.48 -11.29
N GLN A 157 12.18 -9.07 -12.42
CA GLN A 157 12.96 -10.11 -13.09
C GLN A 157 14.39 -9.65 -13.43
N GLY A 158 14.56 -8.38 -13.75
CA GLY A 158 15.87 -7.79 -14.05
C GLY A 158 16.85 -7.73 -12.87
N TYR A 159 16.36 -7.94 -11.64
CA TYR A 159 17.21 -7.92 -10.44
C TYR A 159 18.01 -9.23 -10.23
N GLY A 160 17.71 -10.30 -10.97
CA GLY A 160 18.49 -11.52 -11.07
C GLY A 160 18.37 -12.52 -9.90
N ASP A 161 17.98 -12.08 -8.71
CA ASP A 161 17.86 -12.94 -7.51
C ASP A 161 16.40 -13.12 -7.02
N VAL A 162 15.45 -12.81 -7.87
CA VAL A 162 14.01 -12.96 -7.59
C VAL A 162 13.37 -13.81 -8.69
N ASN A 163 12.81 -14.96 -8.30
CA ASN A 163 12.11 -15.81 -9.26
C ASN A 163 10.75 -15.19 -9.58
N ILE A 164 10.41 -15.21 -10.86
CA ILE A 164 9.13 -14.75 -11.40
C ILE A 164 8.51 -15.92 -12.17
N SER A 165 7.19 -16.13 -12.02
CA SER A 165 6.46 -17.10 -12.82
C SER A 165 6.49 -16.72 -14.30
N LYS A 166 6.54 -17.71 -15.20
CA LYS A 166 6.39 -17.44 -16.64
C LYS A 166 5.02 -16.82 -16.89
N SER A 167 4.99 -15.86 -17.80
CA SER A 167 3.73 -15.18 -18.12
C SER A 167 3.66 -14.75 -19.58
N VAL A 168 2.41 -14.62 -20.07
CA VAL A 168 2.05 -14.04 -21.35
C VAL A 168 1.04 -12.93 -21.08
N VAL A 169 1.22 -11.77 -21.70
CA VAL A 169 0.24 -10.68 -21.64
C VAL A 169 -0.52 -10.57 -22.96
N LEU A 170 -1.82 -10.42 -22.87
CA LEU A 170 -2.72 -10.18 -24.01
C LEU A 170 -3.32 -8.79 -23.91
N TYR A 171 -3.50 -8.14 -25.04
CA TYR A 171 -4.12 -6.83 -25.16
C TYR A 171 -5.45 -6.95 -25.87
N LYS A 172 -6.52 -6.35 -25.35
CA LYS A 172 -7.92 -6.50 -25.81
C LYS A 172 -8.12 -6.26 -27.30
N HIS A 173 -7.35 -5.35 -27.88
CA HIS A 173 -7.48 -4.96 -29.28
C HIS A 173 -6.40 -5.55 -30.19
N THR A 174 -5.58 -6.46 -29.66
CA THR A 174 -4.53 -7.14 -30.44
C THR A 174 -4.97 -8.58 -30.70
N PRO A 175 -5.00 -9.02 -31.95
CA PRO A 175 -5.33 -10.41 -32.29
C PRO A 175 -4.34 -11.39 -31.62
N PHE A 176 -4.85 -12.47 -31.08
CA PHE A 176 -4.06 -13.57 -30.51
C PHE A 176 -4.63 -14.93 -30.93
N SER A 177 -3.84 -15.98 -30.83
CA SER A 177 -4.32 -17.36 -30.97
C SER A 177 -4.04 -18.14 -29.67
N LEU A 178 -4.97 -19.00 -29.27
CA LEU A 178 -4.77 -19.87 -28.10
C LEU A 178 -3.58 -20.81 -28.30
N GLY A 179 -3.34 -21.27 -29.53
CA GLY A 179 -2.17 -22.10 -29.88
C GLY A 179 -0.86 -21.36 -29.52
N SER A 180 -0.72 -20.11 -29.97
CA SER A 180 0.46 -19.31 -29.64
C SER A 180 0.64 -19.08 -28.13
N VAL A 181 -0.45 -18.88 -27.38
CA VAL A 181 -0.37 -18.76 -25.93
C VAL A 181 0.16 -20.06 -25.30
N LEU A 182 -0.38 -21.22 -25.71
CA LEU A 182 0.00 -22.53 -25.17
C LEU A 182 1.41 -23.00 -25.60
N GLU A 183 1.98 -22.43 -26.68
CA GLU A 183 3.39 -22.64 -27.02
C GLU A 183 4.34 -21.97 -26.01
N HIS A 184 3.92 -20.84 -25.42
CA HIS A 184 4.76 -20.07 -24.49
C HIS A 184 4.56 -20.43 -23.03
N ILE A 185 3.36 -20.91 -22.64
CA ILE A 185 3.01 -21.22 -21.25
C ILE A 185 2.28 -22.55 -21.15
N LYS A 186 2.66 -23.37 -20.18
CA LYS A 186 2.03 -24.67 -19.93
C LYS A 186 0.88 -24.53 -18.93
N LEU A 187 -0.20 -25.27 -19.13
CA LEU A 187 -1.22 -25.46 -18.09
C LEU A 187 -0.62 -26.22 -16.91
N HIS A 188 -0.92 -25.90 -15.65
CA HIS A 188 -1.99 -25.02 -15.18
C HIS A 188 -1.55 -23.55 -15.13
N VAL A 189 -2.49 -22.61 -15.31
CA VAL A 189 -2.22 -21.17 -15.30
C VAL A 189 -3.28 -20.41 -14.51
N PHE A 190 -2.90 -19.22 -14.03
CA PHE A 190 -3.85 -18.17 -13.66
C PHE A 190 -4.04 -17.19 -14.82
N VAL A 191 -5.29 -16.84 -15.08
CA VAL A 191 -5.69 -15.77 -16.00
C VAL A 191 -6.28 -14.65 -15.17
N LYS A 192 -5.71 -13.44 -15.26
CA LYS A 192 -6.10 -12.31 -14.42
C LYS A 192 -6.02 -10.98 -15.17
N PRO A 193 -6.84 -9.98 -14.79
CA PRO A 193 -6.64 -8.61 -15.23
C PRO A 193 -5.24 -8.12 -14.78
N ASN A 194 -4.57 -7.34 -15.61
CA ASN A 194 -3.20 -6.91 -15.34
C ASN A 194 -3.13 -5.77 -14.31
N GLU A 195 -4.13 -4.84 -14.32
CA GLU A 195 -4.22 -3.66 -13.45
C GLU A 195 -5.45 -3.73 -12.54
N SER A 196 -5.64 -4.83 -11.83
CA SER A 196 -6.79 -5.03 -10.93
C SER A 196 -6.32 -5.40 -9.54
N GLY A 197 -7.02 -4.88 -8.53
CA GLY A 197 -6.92 -5.28 -7.14
C GLY A 197 -7.90 -6.42 -6.79
N SER A 198 -7.88 -6.85 -5.53
CA SER A 198 -8.88 -7.72 -4.87
C SER A 198 -9.25 -9.01 -5.60
N SER A 199 -8.38 -9.57 -6.43
CA SER A 199 -8.60 -10.82 -7.17
C SER A 199 -9.84 -10.83 -8.08
N LEU A 200 -10.37 -9.66 -8.46
CA LEU A 200 -11.50 -9.53 -9.38
C LEU A 200 -11.10 -10.04 -10.77
N GLY A 201 -11.96 -10.82 -11.41
CA GLY A 201 -11.71 -11.32 -12.77
C GLY A 201 -10.70 -12.46 -12.88
N ILE A 202 -10.10 -12.94 -11.79
CA ILE A 202 -9.12 -14.04 -11.80
C ILE A 202 -9.82 -15.38 -12.08
N SER A 203 -9.12 -16.26 -12.79
CA SER A 203 -9.52 -17.64 -13.02
C SER A 203 -8.31 -18.58 -13.02
N LYS A 204 -8.41 -19.72 -12.35
CA LYS A 204 -7.48 -20.85 -12.48
C LYS A 204 -7.91 -21.70 -13.66
N VAL A 205 -6.98 -21.97 -14.58
CA VAL A 205 -7.24 -22.74 -15.80
C VAL A 205 -6.38 -23.99 -15.79
N THR A 206 -7.02 -25.13 -15.83
CA THR A 206 -6.38 -26.46 -15.78
C THR A 206 -6.52 -27.23 -17.09
N ALA A 207 -7.43 -26.80 -17.96
CA ALA A 207 -7.69 -27.41 -19.27
C ALA A 207 -7.82 -26.35 -20.36
N ALA A 208 -7.43 -26.67 -21.58
CA ALA A 208 -7.36 -25.71 -22.69
C ALA A 208 -8.71 -25.05 -23.02
N GLU A 209 -9.80 -25.80 -22.83
CA GLU A 209 -11.17 -25.34 -23.10
C GLU A 209 -11.61 -24.19 -22.16
N GLN A 210 -10.99 -24.09 -20.97
CA GLN A 210 -11.27 -23.06 -19.99
C GLN A 210 -10.54 -21.73 -20.29
N LEU A 211 -9.52 -21.77 -21.18
CA LEU A 211 -8.62 -20.63 -21.36
C LEU A 211 -9.32 -19.41 -21.97
N LEU A 212 -10.08 -19.61 -23.06
CA LEU A 212 -10.79 -18.51 -23.71
C LEU A 212 -11.86 -17.88 -22.83
N PRO A 213 -12.75 -18.63 -22.16
CA PRO A 213 -13.70 -18.07 -21.20
C PRO A 213 -13.03 -17.28 -20.06
N ALA A 214 -11.89 -17.74 -19.58
CA ALA A 214 -11.11 -17.04 -18.53
C ALA A 214 -10.52 -15.71 -19.03
N ILE A 215 -9.98 -15.71 -20.28
CA ILE A 215 -9.49 -14.49 -20.94
C ILE A 215 -10.62 -13.49 -21.13
N ASP A 216 -11.78 -13.94 -21.65
CA ASP A 216 -12.95 -13.08 -21.87
C ASP A 216 -13.48 -12.49 -20.55
N LYS A 217 -13.45 -13.27 -19.46
CA LYS A 217 -13.80 -12.78 -18.11
C LYS A 217 -12.85 -11.68 -17.67
N ALA A 218 -11.54 -11.89 -17.80
CA ALA A 218 -10.54 -10.91 -17.36
C ALA A 218 -10.57 -9.64 -18.23
N PHE A 219 -10.87 -9.73 -19.53
CA PHE A 219 -11.05 -8.58 -20.41
C PHE A 219 -12.30 -7.72 -20.13
N LYS A 220 -13.21 -8.18 -19.27
CA LYS A 220 -14.31 -7.32 -18.77
C LYS A 220 -13.82 -6.30 -17.78
N GLU A 221 -12.77 -6.65 -17.03
CA GLU A 221 -12.22 -5.83 -15.94
C GLU A 221 -11.07 -4.93 -16.42
N ASP A 222 -10.29 -5.36 -17.42
CA ASP A 222 -9.11 -4.64 -17.90
C ASP A 222 -8.92 -4.79 -19.42
N ASN A 223 -8.16 -3.89 -20.02
CA ASN A 223 -7.72 -3.98 -21.42
C ASN A 223 -6.47 -4.85 -21.61
N GLN A 224 -5.84 -5.27 -20.52
CA GLN A 224 -4.68 -6.15 -20.48
C GLN A 224 -4.99 -7.38 -19.62
N VAL A 225 -4.69 -8.57 -20.13
CA VAL A 225 -4.86 -9.84 -19.43
C VAL A 225 -3.51 -10.50 -19.26
N LEU A 226 -3.15 -10.82 -18.04
CA LEU A 226 -1.95 -11.56 -17.70
C LEU A 226 -2.30 -13.03 -17.49
N ILE A 227 -1.60 -13.91 -18.22
CA ILE A 227 -1.69 -15.37 -18.07
C ILE A 227 -0.38 -15.81 -17.43
N GLU A 228 -0.42 -16.34 -16.22
CA GLU A 228 0.76 -16.76 -15.45
C GLU A 228 0.75 -18.24 -15.15
N GLU A 229 1.92 -18.86 -15.18
CA GLU A 229 2.13 -20.23 -14.73
C GLU A 229 1.73 -20.37 -13.24
N PHE A 230 0.95 -21.41 -12.95
CA PHE A 230 0.56 -21.73 -11.57
C PHE A 230 1.76 -22.35 -10.82
N ILE A 231 2.18 -21.68 -9.76
CA ILE A 231 3.19 -22.18 -8.83
C ILE A 231 2.49 -22.85 -7.66
N GLU A 232 2.63 -24.16 -7.52
CA GLU A 232 2.07 -24.89 -6.37
C GLU A 232 2.92 -24.64 -5.12
N GLY A 233 2.34 -24.00 -4.09
CA GLY A 233 3.10 -23.65 -2.90
C GLY A 233 2.27 -22.99 -1.82
N ARG A 234 2.99 -22.41 -0.85
CA ARG A 234 2.45 -21.65 0.28
C ARG A 234 2.54 -20.15 -0.05
N GLU A 235 1.46 -19.43 0.13
CA GLU A 235 1.46 -17.97 -0.05
C GLU A 235 1.97 -17.29 1.21
N LEU A 236 3.05 -16.51 1.06
CA LEU A 236 3.68 -15.74 2.12
C LEU A 236 3.63 -14.27 1.77
N THR A 237 3.15 -13.46 2.68
CA THR A 237 3.06 -12.01 2.53
C THR A 237 3.85 -11.30 3.61
N ILE A 238 4.61 -10.26 3.23
CA ILE A 238 5.52 -9.56 4.13
C ILE A 238 5.39 -8.05 3.98
N GLY A 239 5.16 -7.36 5.09
CA GLY A 239 5.24 -5.90 5.16
C GLY A 239 6.71 -5.45 5.15
N VAL A 240 7.00 -4.46 4.31
CA VAL A 240 8.33 -3.83 4.25
C VAL A 240 8.15 -2.32 4.34
N TYR A 241 8.96 -1.66 5.14
CA TYR A 241 8.87 -0.23 5.35
C TYR A 241 10.27 0.40 5.51
N LYS A 242 10.36 1.73 5.33
CA LYS A 242 11.61 2.47 5.46
C LYS A 242 11.44 3.56 6.52
N ILE A 243 12.38 3.62 7.46
CA ILE A 243 12.46 4.65 8.48
C ILE A 243 13.93 5.06 8.65
N LYS A 244 14.22 6.35 8.65
CA LYS A 244 15.57 6.92 8.82
C LYS A 244 16.59 6.33 7.84
N GLY A 245 16.14 6.07 6.62
CA GLY A 245 16.96 5.49 5.57
C GLY A 245 17.14 3.97 5.65
N GLU A 246 16.69 3.29 6.71
CA GLU A 246 16.83 1.84 6.88
C GLU A 246 15.56 1.10 6.45
N ILE A 247 15.73 -0.03 5.75
CA ILE A 247 14.64 -0.90 5.28
C ILE A 247 14.42 -2.02 6.28
N HIS A 248 13.20 -2.11 6.79
CA HIS A 248 12.75 -3.08 7.77
C HIS A 248 11.71 -4.03 7.18
N CYS A 249 11.73 -5.29 7.62
CA CYS A 249 10.70 -6.27 7.34
C CYS A 249 9.87 -6.54 8.59
N LEU A 250 8.56 -6.65 8.44
CA LEU A 250 7.65 -7.14 9.47
C LEU A 250 7.66 -8.68 9.49
N PRO A 251 7.24 -9.33 10.57
CA PRO A 251 7.01 -10.76 10.59
C PRO A 251 6.05 -11.16 9.46
N PRO A 252 6.40 -12.13 8.59
CA PRO A 252 5.53 -12.50 7.47
C PRO A 252 4.26 -13.21 7.95
N THR A 253 3.23 -13.14 7.13
CA THR A 253 1.98 -13.89 7.29
C THR A 253 1.90 -14.98 6.23
N GLU A 254 1.47 -16.17 6.59
CA GLU A 254 1.05 -17.20 5.65
C GLU A 254 -0.46 -17.08 5.41
N ILE A 255 -0.85 -17.07 4.14
CA ILE A 255 -2.23 -17.08 3.69
C ILE A 255 -2.62 -18.52 3.34
N ILE A 256 -3.53 -19.09 4.11
CA ILE A 256 -4.01 -20.46 3.92
C ILE A 256 -5.45 -20.42 3.43
N SER A 257 -5.63 -20.52 2.11
CA SER A 257 -6.97 -20.59 1.52
C SER A 257 -7.58 -21.99 1.73
N LYS A 258 -8.82 -22.04 2.19
CA LYS A 258 -9.61 -23.29 2.24
C LYS A 258 -10.24 -23.64 0.88
N ASN A 259 -10.25 -22.68 -0.03
CA ASN A 259 -10.65 -22.85 -1.42
C ASN A 259 -9.43 -23.25 -2.27
N GLU A 260 -9.67 -23.67 -3.52
CA GLU A 260 -8.58 -24.02 -4.45
C GLU A 260 -7.63 -22.86 -4.74
N PHE A 261 -8.04 -21.59 -4.48
CA PHE A 261 -7.20 -20.38 -4.55
C PHE A 261 -7.84 -19.20 -3.80
N PHE A 262 -7.04 -18.18 -3.51
CA PHE A 262 -7.43 -16.98 -2.78
C PHE A 262 -8.09 -15.97 -3.72
N ASP A 263 -9.37 -16.15 -4.02
CA ASP A 263 -10.16 -15.24 -4.86
C ASP A 263 -10.79 -14.08 -4.08
N TYR A 264 -11.60 -13.26 -4.79
CA TYR A 264 -12.31 -12.13 -4.19
C TYR A 264 -13.20 -12.55 -3.02
N GLU A 265 -13.92 -13.67 -3.18
CA GLU A 265 -14.83 -14.19 -2.15
C GLU A 265 -14.05 -14.68 -0.92
N ALA A 266 -12.89 -15.30 -1.14
CA ALA A 266 -11.98 -15.75 -0.08
C ALA A 266 -11.36 -14.58 0.71
N LYS A 267 -11.12 -13.42 0.07
CA LYS A 267 -10.56 -12.23 0.73
C LYS A 267 -11.54 -11.54 1.68
N TYR A 268 -12.83 -11.56 1.38
CA TYR A 268 -13.83 -10.76 2.10
C TYR A 268 -14.89 -11.60 2.83
N THR A 269 -14.88 -12.94 2.67
CA THR A 269 -15.77 -13.85 3.38
C THR A 269 -15.08 -14.43 4.62
N THR A 270 -15.62 -14.13 5.80
CA THR A 270 -15.09 -14.62 7.08
C THR A 270 -15.05 -16.15 7.11
N GLY A 271 -13.89 -16.72 7.44
CA GLY A 271 -13.73 -18.17 7.66
C GLY A 271 -13.34 -18.99 6.42
N VAL A 272 -13.14 -18.36 5.24
CA VAL A 272 -12.68 -19.01 4.01
C VAL A 272 -11.16 -19.04 3.93
N THR A 273 -10.49 -18.15 4.64
CA THR A 273 -9.03 -18.04 4.69
C THR A 273 -8.57 -17.96 6.13
N ASP A 274 -7.52 -18.68 6.46
CA ASP A 274 -6.80 -18.54 7.71
C ASP A 274 -5.50 -17.75 7.45
N GLU A 275 -5.24 -16.73 8.27
CA GLU A 275 -4.03 -15.90 8.25
C GLU A 275 -3.18 -16.24 9.46
N VAL A 276 -1.96 -16.73 9.25
CA VAL A 276 -1.05 -17.13 10.33
C VAL A 276 0.12 -16.16 10.41
N THR A 277 0.12 -15.31 11.44
CA THR A 277 1.15 -14.29 11.70
C THR A 277 1.79 -14.51 13.10
N PRO A 278 3.10 -14.73 13.23
CA PRO A 278 4.08 -14.98 12.16
C PRO A 278 3.85 -16.30 11.43
N ALA A 279 4.22 -16.36 10.15
CA ALA A 279 4.15 -17.57 9.35
C ALA A 279 5.05 -18.67 9.93
N HIS A 280 4.58 -19.92 9.92
CA HIS A 280 5.38 -21.07 10.38
C HIS A 280 6.33 -21.56 9.28
N ILE A 281 7.47 -20.88 9.15
CA ILE A 281 8.54 -21.18 8.19
C ILE A 281 9.88 -21.37 8.92
N SER A 282 10.85 -22.06 8.28
CA SER A 282 12.19 -22.20 8.84
C SER A 282 12.95 -20.85 8.82
N GLU A 283 13.97 -20.74 9.67
CA GLU A 283 14.83 -19.56 9.71
C GLU A 283 15.48 -19.26 8.36
N ASP A 284 15.94 -20.30 7.64
CA ASP A 284 16.52 -20.16 6.30
C ASP A 284 15.54 -19.55 5.29
N ILE A 285 14.27 -19.97 5.31
CA ILE A 285 13.22 -19.41 4.44
C ILE A 285 12.90 -17.97 4.86
N LEU A 286 12.83 -17.69 6.15
CA LEU A 286 12.61 -16.33 6.67
C LEU A 286 13.74 -15.39 6.23
N GLU A 287 14.98 -15.80 6.34
CA GLU A 287 16.13 -15.00 5.91
C GLU A 287 16.10 -14.73 4.40
N GLN A 288 15.81 -15.76 3.59
CA GLN A 288 15.66 -15.61 2.14
C GLN A 288 14.51 -14.67 1.78
N LEU A 289 13.35 -14.80 2.44
CA LEU A 289 12.17 -13.94 2.24
C LEU A 289 12.50 -12.48 2.56
N ASN A 290 13.10 -12.22 3.73
CA ASN A 290 13.52 -10.88 4.14
C ASN A 290 14.51 -10.27 3.15
N ARG A 291 15.51 -11.02 2.70
CA ARG A 291 16.52 -10.56 1.74
C ARG A 291 15.90 -10.21 0.40
N LYS A 292 15.03 -11.08 -0.15
CA LYS A 292 14.35 -10.84 -1.42
C LYS A 292 13.35 -9.67 -1.33
N ALA A 293 12.59 -9.57 -0.24
CA ALA A 293 11.67 -8.48 -0.01
C ALA A 293 12.39 -7.12 0.09
N LYS A 294 13.50 -7.04 0.83
CA LYS A 294 14.35 -5.84 0.88
C LYS A 294 14.94 -5.49 -0.48
N LEU A 295 15.39 -6.48 -1.25
CA LEU A 295 15.91 -6.29 -2.61
C LEU A 295 14.86 -5.68 -3.54
N VAL A 296 13.64 -6.22 -3.52
CA VAL A 296 12.51 -5.70 -4.31
C VAL A 296 12.17 -4.27 -3.87
N PHE A 297 12.01 -4.02 -2.56
CA PHE A 297 11.72 -2.70 -2.01
C PHE A 297 12.78 -1.66 -2.42
N GLN A 298 14.05 -1.99 -2.26
CA GLN A 298 15.17 -1.09 -2.55
C GLN A 298 15.29 -0.78 -4.05
N ASN A 299 15.23 -1.80 -4.91
CA ASN A 299 15.46 -1.63 -6.34
C ASN A 299 14.28 -1.01 -7.08
N LEU A 300 13.06 -1.13 -6.55
CA LEU A 300 11.89 -0.37 -7.03
C LEU A 300 11.85 1.07 -6.48
N ASP A 301 12.76 1.46 -5.58
CA ASP A 301 12.71 2.73 -4.83
C ASP A 301 11.38 2.92 -4.09
N CYS A 302 10.88 1.86 -3.46
CA CYS A 302 9.68 1.94 -2.64
C CYS A 302 9.89 2.89 -1.45
N ARG A 303 8.79 3.53 -1.01
CA ARG A 303 8.76 4.48 0.12
C ARG A 303 7.58 4.15 1.03
N GLY A 304 7.62 4.68 2.27
CA GLY A 304 6.62 4.41 3.27
C GLY A 304 6.58 2.91 3.62
N MET A 305 5.40 2.32 3.56
CA MET A 305 5.18 0.89 3.78
C MET A 305 4.54 0.24 2.55
N VAL A 306 5.01 -0.96 2.22
CA VAL A 306 4.43 -1.81 1.17
C VAL A 306 4.23 -3.21 1.68
N ARG A 307 3.38 -3.99 1.02
CA ARG A 307 3.27 -5.43 1.22
C ARG A 307 3.77 -6.13 -0.03
N ILE A 308 4.64 -7.11 0.15
CA ILE A 308 5.20 -7.90 -0.96
C ILE A 308 4.77 -9.35 -0.78
N ASP A 309 4.18 -9.92 -1.82
CA ASP A 309 3.60 -11.23 -1.80
C ASP A 309 4.46 -12.22 -2.58
N PHE A 310 4.67 -13.42 -2.02
CA PHE A 310 5.48 -14.49 -2.58
C PHE A 310 4.76 -15.84 -2.49
N ILE A 311 5.08 -16.75 -3.41
CA ILE A 311 4.79 -18.18 -3.26
C ILE A 311 6.07 -18.93 -2.90
N LEU A 312 6.06 -19.66 -1.80
CA LEU A 312 7.09 -20.65 -1.47
C LEU A 312 6.73 -21.95 -2.18
N GLU A 313 7.40 -22.23 -3.29
CA GLU A 313 7.11 -23.41 -4.11
C GLU A 313 7.36 -24.70 -3.34
N LYS A 314 6.40 -25.63 -3.40
CA LYS A 314 6.39 -26.88 -2.63
C LYS A 314 7.49 -27.84 -3.04
N SER A 315 7.87 -27.87 -4.32
CA SER A 315 8.81 -28.84 -4.85
C SER A 315 10.27 -28.47 -4.62
N SER A 316 10.61 -27.19 -4.69
CA SER A 316 11.98 -26.69 -4.67
C SER A 316 12.32 -25.84 -3.43
N ASN A 317 11.31 -25.41 -2.65
CA ASN A 317 11.43 -24.37 -1.63
C ASN A 317 11.97 -23.03 -2.15
N LEU A 318 11.79 -22.74 -3.45
CA LEU A 318 12.12 -21.45 -4.02
C LEU A 318 10.99 -20.45 -3.77
N LEU A 319 11.36 -19.20 -3.51
CA LEU A 319 10.40 -18.09 -3.37
C LEU A 319 10.19 -17.47 -4.74
N TYR A 320 8.93 -17.47 -5.20
CA TYR A 320 8.45 -16.77 -6.40
C TYR A 320 7.73 -15.51 -6.01
N PHE A 321 8.13 -14.39 -6.56
CA PHE A 321 7.49 -13.10 -6.38
C PHE A 321 6.13 -13.08 -7.09
N LEU A 322 5.11 -12.51 -6.45
CA LEU A 322 3.77 -12.32 -6.99
C LEU A 322 3.49 -10.86 -7.35
N GLU A 323 3.54 -10.00 -6.34
CA GLU A 323 3.21 -8.56 -6.51
C GLU A 323 3.76 -7.71 -5.37
N VAL A 324 3.81 -6.39 -5.60
CA VAL A 324 3.97 -5.36 -4.57
C VAL A 324 2.68 -4.57 -4.46
N ASN A 325 2.20 -4.44 -3.23
CA ASN A 325 1.03 -3.67 -2.87
C ASN A 325 1.49 -2.39 -2.15
N THR A 326 1.40 -1.24 -2.83
CA THR A 326 1.93 0.03 -2.31
C THR A 326 0.99 0.75 -1.36
N MET A 327 -0.26 0.29 -1.26
CA MET A 327 -1.25 0.77 -0.30
C MET A 327 -1.95 -0.41 0.38
N PRO A 328 -1.22 -1.18 1.21
CA PRO A 328 -1.80 -2.34 1.89
C PRO A 328 -2.88 -1.93 2.90
N GLY A 329 -3.85 -2.81 3.14
CA GLY A 329 -4.94 -2.58 4.07
C GLY A 329 -4.46 -2.22 5.48
N GLN A 330 -5.14 -1.24 6.10
CA GLN A 330 -4.82 -0.72 7.43
C GLN A 330 -5.98 -0.87 8.43
N SER A 331 -7.07 -1.57 8.09
CA SER A 331 -8.10 -1.87 9.09
C SER A 331 -7.53 -2.76 10.22
N GLU A 332 -8.15 -2.78 11.39
CA GLU A 332 -7.60 -3.47 12.58
C GLU A 332 -7.23 -4.94 12.32
N ASN A 333 -7.95 -5.60 11.42
CA ASN A 333 -7.75 -7.00 11.03
C ASN A 333 -6.96 -7.16 9.73
N SER A 334 -6.46 -6.09 9.13
CA SER A 334 -5.61 -6.17 7.94
C SER A 334 -4.22 -6.71 8.28
N LEU A 335 -3.54 -7.26 7.27
CA LEU A 335 -2.25 -7.95 7.43
C LEU A 335 -1.16 -7.05 8.03
N ILE A 336 -1.03 -5.80 7.58
CA ILE A 336 0.00 -4.89 8.12
C ILE A 336 -0.20 -4.62 9.61
N PRO A 337 -1.39 -4.20 10.11
CA PRO A 337 -1.63 -4.08 11.54
C PRO A 337 -1.37 -5.36 12.34
N GLN A 338 -1.70 -6.54 11.81
CA GLN A 338 -1.38 -7.82 12.44
C GLN A 338 0.14 -8.03 12.54
N GLN A 339 0.88 -7.80 11.45
CA GLN A 339 2.32 -7.96 11.40
C GLN A 339 3.06 -6.95 12.31
N VAL A 340 2.59 -5.70 12.39
CA VAL A 340 3.11 -4.68 13.32
C VAL A 340 2.96 -5.14 14.76
N LYS A 341 1.78 -5.64 15.14
CA LYS A 341 1.52 -6.20 16.48
C LYS A 341 2.40 -7.42 16.76
N ALA A 342 2.56 -8.32 15.78
CA ALA A 342 3.42 -9.50 15.90
C ALA A 342 4.91 -9.14 16.04
N ALA A 343 5.34 -7.98 15.50
CA ALA A 343 6.67 -7.41 15.73
C ALA A 343 6.85 -6.78 17.12
N GLY A 344 5.81 -6.78 17.97
CA GLY A 344 5.84 -6.13 19.27
C GLY A 344 5.74 -4.61 19.23
N MET A 345 5.33 -4.03 18.09
CA MET A 345 5.15 -2.59 17.93
C MET A 345 3.68 -2.21 18.11
N ASP A 346 3.44 -0.99 18.60
CA ASP A 346 2.11 -0.39 18.57
C ASP A 346 1.88 0.43 17.31
N LEU A 347 0.61 0.52 16.88
CA LEU A 347 0.23 1.22 15.65
C LEU A 347 0.45 2.74 15.74
N LYS A 348 0.38 3.34 16.93
CA LYS A 348 0.63 4.77 17.13
C LYS A 348 2.07 5.11 16.77
N THR A 349 3.02 4.35 17.30
CA THR A 349 4.46 4.48 16.98
C THR A 349 4.71 4.21 15.50
N PHE A 350 4.10 3.17 14.94
CA PHE A 350 4.30 2.80 13.55
C PHE A 350 3.81 3.89 12.58
N TYR A 351 2.55 4.34 12.70
CA TYR A 351 2.02 5.39 11.81
C TYR A 351 2.67 6.75 12.05
N GLY A 352 2.99 7.07 13.30
CA GLY A 352 3.76 8.28 13.64
C GLY A 352 5.13 8.31 12.95
N SER A 353 5.83 7.16 12.88
CA SER A 353 7.12 7.07 12.19
C SER A 353 7.00 7.24 10.67
N MET A 354 5.90 6.77 10.05
CA MET A 354 5.64 6.99 8.62
C MET A 354 5.47 8.48 8.30
N LEU A 355 4.75 9.22 9.15
CA LEU A 355 4.60 10.67 9.00
C LEU A 355 5.91 11.41 9.26
N ALA A 356 6.66 11.00 10.29
CA ALA A 356 7.94 11.63 10.63
C ALA A 356 9.01 11.48 9.52
N GLU A 357 8.90 10.45 8.67
CA GLU A 357 9.82 10.24 7.54
C GLU A 357 9.59 11.23 6.39
N ILE A 358 8.40 11.83 6.30
CA ILE A 358 8.03 12.73 5.20
C ILE A 358 7.86 14.20 5.63
N LEU A 359 7.81 14.49 6.94
CA LEU A 359 7.70 15.82 7.53
C LEU A 359 9.07 16.41 7.85
#